data_4cd94a5b8f9153ed17b29f5a788819a5
#
_entry.id   4cd94a5b8f9153ed17b29f5a788819a5
#
_cell.length_a   1.000
_cell.length_b   1.000
_cell.length_c   1.000
_cell.angle_alpha   90.00
_cell.angle_beta   90.00
_cell.angle_gamma   90.00
#
_symmetry.space_group_name_H-M   'P 1'
#
loop_
_entity.id
_entity.type
_entity.pdbx_description
1 polymer ?
#
loop_
_entity_poly.entity_id
_entity_poly.type
_entity_poly.pdbx_seq_one_letter_code
_entity_poly.pdbx_strand_id
1 'polypeptide(L)'
;MTRVLFHSLTIPPDNVSTGKLVADIANKFSENGQHIEILASTPQYNFDESVFNNELKQIKEKKLYSSSYKNVKINHIYSSQRSFNQQKRIFQWISFHYRSIRYLIKHRNTFDVLYIFSYPPTMNLVAIISKKLLKKKTIYSVWELYPEIASKLSEINSKIIIRLFKKLDNY
;
A
#
# COMPACT_ATOMS: atom_id res chain seq x y z
N MET A 1 -24.45 -2.01 1.92
CA MET A 1 -23.39 -1.63 0.95
C MET A 1 -22.05 -2.05 1.53
N THR A 2 -21.25 -2.84 0.82
CA THR A 2 -19.94 -3.32 1.32
C THR A 2 -18.91 -2.20 1.19
N ARG A 3 -18.18 -1.92 2.27
CA ARG A 3 -17.12 -0.92 2.30
C ARG A 3 -15.78 -1.62 2.11
N VAL A 4 -15.08 -1.28 1.06
CA VAL A 4 -13.79 -1.91 0.72
C VAL A 4 -12.67 -0.89 0.88
N LEU A 5 -11.65 -1.25 1.64
CA LEU A 5 -10.41 -0.48 1.75
C LEU A 5 -9.35 -1.14 0.87
N PHE A 6 -8.91 -0.44 -0.15
CA PHE A 6 -7.75 -0.83 -0.96
C PHE A 6 -6.47 -0.40 -0.26
N HIS A 7 -5.47 -1.26 -0.23
CA HIS A 7 -4.16 -0.93 0.36
C HIS A 7 -3.04 -1.21 -0.62
N SER A 8 -2.33 -0.15 -0.99
CA SER A 8 -1.21 -0.18 -1.93
C SER A 8 -0.08 0.72 -1.44
N LEU A 9 1.15 0.46 -1.86
CA LEU A 9 2.25 1.39 -1.58
C LEU A 9 2.14 2.63 -2.47
N THR A 10 1.98 2.42 -3.78
CA THR A 10 1.96 3.48 -4.79
C THR A 10 0.54 3.74 -5.28
N ILE A 11 0.21 5.00 -5.49
CA ILE A 11 -1.08 5.48 -6.01
C ILE A 11 -0.86 6.88 -6.61
N PRO A 12 -1.68 7.37 -7.55
CA PRO A 12 -1.61 8.76 -7.95
C PRO A 12 -1.64 9.72 -6.74
N PRO A 13 -0.84 10.81 -6.76
CA PRO A 13 -0.13 11.39 -7.89
C PRO A 13 1.24 10.76 -8.23
N ASP A 14 1.65 9.66 -7.58
CA ASP A 14 2.83 8.91 -8.03
C ASP A 14 2.68 8.49 -9.50
N ASN A 15 3.63 8.86 -10.33
CA ASN A 15 3.60 8.52 -11.75
C ASN A 15 4.16 7.11 -12.00
N VAL A 16 3.48 6.11 -11.43
CA VAL A 16 3.82 4.69 -11.55
C VAL A 16 2.63 3.93 -12.11
N SER A 17 2.86 3.15 -13.17
CA SER A 17 1.82 2.41 -13.89
C SER A 17 0.97 1.50 -12.97
N THR A 18 1.61 0.80 -12.03
CA THR A 18 0.91 -0.05 -11.05
C THR A 18 -0.01 0.75 -10.15
N GLY A 19 0.43 1.93 -9.67
CA GLY A 19 -0.39 2.82 -8.84
C GLY A 19 -1.63 3.33 -9.60
N LYS A 20 -1.45 3.72 -10.87
CA LYS A 20 -2.56 4.13 -11.71
C LYS A 20 -3.57 3.01 -11.94
N LEU A 21 -3.09 1.80 -12.21
CA LEU A 21 -3.97 0.63 -12.40
C LEU A 21 -4.78 0.32 -11.13
N VAL A 22 -4.17 0.39 -9.94
CA VAL A 22 -4.89 0.24 -8.66
C VAL A 22 -5.99 1.28 -8.52
N ALA A 23 -5.69 2.55 -8.85
CA ALA A 23 -6.66 3.63 -8.77
C ALA A 23 -7.83 3.45 -9.77
N ASP A 24 -7.53 3.02 -10.99
CA ASP A 24 -8.55 2.75 -12.01
C ASP A 24 -9.46 1.58 -11.61
N ILE A 25 -8.88 0.49 -11.07
CA ILE A 25 -9.66 -0.64 -10.52
C ILE A 25 -10.56 -0.15 -9.38
N ALA A 26 -10.03 0.61 -8.42
CA ALA A 26 -10.81 1.15 -7.31
C ALA A 26 -11.96 2.03 -7.79
N ASN A 27 -11.69 2.91 -8.77
CA ASN A 27 -12.71 3.75 -9.37
C ASN A 27 -13.81 2.90 -10.05
N LYS A 28 -13.42 1.83 -10.76
CA LYS A 28 -14.39 0.94 -11.41
C LYS A 28 -15.30 0.23 -10.41
N PHE A 29 -14.76 -0.20 -9.28
CA PHE A 29 -15.58 -0.73 -8.18
C PHE A 29 -16.53 0.33 -7.62
N SER A 30 -16.07 1.57 -7.49
CA SER A 30 -16.92 2.70 -7.03
C SER A 30 -18.04 3.00 -8.02
N GLU A 31 -17.76 3.01 -9.32
CA GLU A 31 -18.78 3.17 -10.37
C GLU A 31 -19.85 2.08 -10.34
N ASN A 32 -19.48 0.86 -9.92
CA ASN A 32 -20.40 -0.26 -9.72
C ASN A 32 -21.16 -0.21 -8.37
N GLY A 33 -21.17 0.93 -7.70
CA GLY A 33 -21.97 1.18 -6.50
C GLY A 33 -21.35 0.67 -5.20
N GLN A 34 -20.04 0.38 -5.15
CA GLN A 34 -19.37 -0.02 -3.93
C GLN A 34 -18.71 1.17 -3.24
N HIS A 35 -18.69 1.18 -1.93
CA HIS A 35 -17.98 2.22 -1.18
C HIS A 35 -16.50 1.87 -1.08
N ILE A 36 -15.67 2.60 -1.83
CA ILE A 36 -14.24 2.36 -1.92
C ILE A 36 -13.45 3.54 -1.33
N GLU A 37 -12.50 3.22 -0.45
CA GLU A 37 -11.42 4.12 -0.06
C GLU A 37 -10.07 3.45 -0.33
N ILE A 38 -9.02 4.25 -0.53
CA ILE A 38 -7.65 3.75 -0.70
C ILE A 38 -6.79 4.23 0.46
N LEU A 39 -5.96 3.33 0.98
CA LEU A 39 -4.87 3.62 1.90
C LEU A 39 -3.55 3.38 1.16
N ALA A 40 -2.72 4.42 1.05
CA ALA A 40 -1.45 4.33 0.34
C ALA A 40 -0.35 5.14 1.03
N SER A 41 0.87 5.13 0.49
CA SER A 41 1.89 6.08 0.93
C SER A 41 1.69 7.45 0.29
N THR A 42 2.34 8.48 0.85
CA THR A 42 2.59 9.71 0.09
C THR A 42 3.48 9.40 -1.11
N PRO A 43 3.47 10.20 -2.19
CA PRO A 43 4.26 9.98 -3.38
C PRO A 43 5.73 9.72 -3.07
N GLN A 44 6.31 8.71 -3.71
CA GLN A 44 7.70 8.27 -3.50
C GLN A 44 8.52 8.26 -4.79
N TYR A 45 7.85 8.13 -5.94
CA TYR A 45 8.46 8.01 -7.25
C TYR A 45 8.25 9.30 -8.03
N ASN A 46 9.32 9.79 -8.67
CA ASN A 46 9.26 11.04 -9.46
C ASN A 46 8.58 12.17 -8.66
N PHE A 47 8.99 12.30 -7.41
CA PHE A 47 8.42 13.24 -6.47
C PHE A 47 8.61 14.68 -6.98
N ASP A 48 7.51 15.36 -7.12
CA ASP A 48 7.44 16.79 -7.38
C ASP A 48 6.81 17.48 -6.16
N GLU A 49 7.54 18.39 -5.55
CA GLU A 49 7.10 19.09 -4.34
C GLU A 49 5.87 19.95 -4.61
N SER A 50 5.74 20.48 -5.82
CA SER A 50 4.57 21.26 -6.23
C SER A 50 3.31 20.38 -6.28
N VAL A 51 3.42 19.16 -6.81
CA VAL A 51 2.34 18.17 -6.85
C VAL A 51 1.95 17.74 -5.44
N PHE A 52 2.94 17.51 -4.57
CA PHE A 52 2.69 17.16 -3.19
C PHE A 52 1.88 18.25 -2.47
N ASN A 53 2.29 19.51 -2.59
CA ASN A 53 1.65 20.63 -1.91
C ASN A 53 0.28 20.97 -2.48
N ASN A 54 0.07 20.78 -3.78
CA ASN A 54 -1.20 21.11 -4.44
C ASN A 54 -2.26 20.01 -4.35
N GLU A 55 -1.85 18.74 -4.42
CA GLU A 55 -2.79 17.62 -4.51
C GLU A 55 -3.05 16.94 -3.17
N LEU A 56 -2.12 17.01 -2.21
CA LEU A 56 -2.28 16.38 -0.92
C LEU A 56 -2.67 17.38 0.17
N LYS A 57 -3.83 17.17 0.77
CA LYS A 57 -4.27 17.97 1.93
C LYS A 57 -3.90 17.22 3.21
N GLN A 58 -3.15 17.89 4.09
CA GLN A 58 -2.83 17.33 5.41
C GLN A 58 -4.11 17.22 6.25
N ILE A 59 -4.35 16.04 6.81
CA ILE A 59 -5.42 15.80 7.76
C ILE A 59 -4.91 16.18 9.16
N LYS A 60 -5.84 16.42 10.10
CA LYS A 60 -5.53 16.80 11.51
C LYS A 60 -4.52 15.88 12.21
N GLU A 61 -4.34 14.66 11.74
CA GLU A 61 -3.35 13.73 12.28
C GLU A 61 -1.98 13.96 11.66
N LYS A 62 -0.95 14.03 12.53
CA LYS A 62 0.45 14.16 12.05
C LYS A 62 0.78 13.05 11.05
N LYS A 63 1.29 13.44 9.88
CA LYS A 63 1.76 12.52 8.82
C LYS A 63 0.66 11.67 8.15
N LEU A 64 -0.56 12.15 8.13
CA LEU A 64 -1.65 11.64 7.34
C LEU A 64 -2.14 12.73 6.39
N TYR A 65 -2.32 12.38 5.12
CA TYR A 65 -2.75 13.29 4.05
C TYR A 65 -3.92 12.67 3.31
N SER A 66 -4.67 13.47 2.59
CA SER A 66 -5.74 13.02 1.73
C SER A 66 -5.65 13.63 0.35
N SER A 67 -6.07 12.86 -0.64
CA SER A 67 -6.34 13.30 -2.00
C SER A 67 -7.55 12.54 -2.53
N SER A 68 -7.87 12.74 -3.79
CA SER A 68 -8.89 11.97 -4.49
C SER A 68 -8.40 11.59 -5.89
N TYR A 69 -8.87 10.45 -6.36
CA TYR A 69 -8.73 10.05 -7.75
C TYR A 69 -10.12 9.76 -8.30
N LYS A 70 -10.58 10.61 -9.21
CA LYS A 70 -11.99 10.60 -9.67
C LYS A 70 -12.95 10.59 -8.45
N ASN A 71 -13.77 9.56 -8.30
CA ASN A 71 -14.73 9.44 -7.21
C ASN A 71 -14.20 8.70 -5.96
N VAL A 72 -12.91 8.32 -5.96
CA VAL A 72 -12.33 7.53 -4.88
C VAL A 72 -11.47 8.40 -3.98
N LYS A 73 -11.77 8.38 -2.68
CA LYS A 73 -10.96 9.05 -1.66
C LYS A 73 -9.70 8.24 -1.36
N ILE A 74 -8.58 8.94 -1.27
CA ILE A 74 -7.28 8.36 -0.94
C ILE A 74 -6.77 8.93 0.37
N ASN A 75 -6.39 8.05 1.29
CA ASN A 75 -5.71 8.39 2.54
C ASN A 75 -4.24 8.02 2.40
N HIS A 76 -3.34 8.99 2.56
CA HIS A 76 -1.91 8.78 2.38
C HIS A 76 -1.19 8.79 3.73
N ILE A 77 -0.45 7.74 3.99
CA ILE A 77 0.49 7.64 5.11
C ILE A 77 1.82 8.23 4.64
N TYR A 78 2.35 9.17 5.42
CA TYR A 78 3.64 9.77 5.09
C TYR A 78 4.73 8.70 4.95
N SER A 79 5.43 8.75 3.83
CA SER A 79 6.66 8.02 3.56
C SER A 79 7.66 8.99 2.95
N SER A 80 8.94 8.86 3.27
CA SER A 80 10.00 9.61 2.60
C SER A 80 10.14 9.14 1.15
N GLN A 81 10.78 9.96 0.32
CA GLN A 81 11.10 9.60 -1.06
C GLN A 81 11.82 8.25 -1.12
N ARG A 82 11.58 7.50 -2.20
CA ARG A 82 12.22 6.21 -2.43
C ARG A 82 13.74 6.33 -2.39
N SER A 83 14.37 5.59 -1.52
CA SER A 83 15.82 5.51 -1.44
C SER A 83 16.38 4.52 -2.47
N PHE A 84 17.48 4.89 -3.13
CA PHE A 84 18.27 3.95 -3.94
C PHE A 84 19.08 2.98 -3.05
N ASN A 85 19.38 3.36 -1.80
CA ASN A 85 20.02 2.48 -0.84
C ASN A 85 19.05 1.40 -0.36
N GLN A 86 19.41 0.13 -0.55
CA GLN A 86 18.57 -1.03 -0.25
C GLN A 86 18.19 -1.12 1.23
N GLN A 87 19.10 -0.83 2.14
CA GLN A 87 18.83 -0.88 3.58
C GLN A 87 17.83 0.21 3.99
N LYS A 88 18.04 1.44 3.51
CA LYS A 88 17.10 2.55 3.76
C LYS A 88 15.70 2.23 3.20
N ARG A 89 15.62 1.59 2.04
CA ARG A 89 14.35 1.17 1.43
C ARG A 89 13.61 0.14 2.29
N ILE A 90 14.32 -0.83 2.88
CA ILE A 90 13.71 -1.79 3.82
C ILE A 90 13.14 -1.08 5.05
N PHE A 91 13.88 -0.12 5.63
CA PHE A 91 13.37 0.69 6.75
C PHE A 91 12.14 1.53 6.37
N GLN A 92 12.09 2.06 5.16
CA GLN A 92 10.91 2.76 4.65
C GLN A 92 9.70 1.83 4.60
N TRP A 93 9.84 0.60 4.10
CA TRP A 93 8.77 -0.39 4.07
C TRP A 93 8.31 -0.78 5.48
N ILE A 94 9.22 -1.06 6.39
CA ILE A 94 8.89 -1.38 7.79
C ILE A 94 8.09 -0.22 8.43
N SER A 95 8.56 1.02 8.26
CA SER A 95 7.88 2.20 8.77
C SER A 95 6.48 2.37 8.16
N PHE A 96 6.34 2.15 6.85
CA PHE A 96 5.07 2.18 6.15
C PHE A 96 4.11 1.11 6.70
N HIS A 97 4.56 -0.14 6.83
CA HIS A 97 3.73 -1.23 7.36
C HIS A 97 3.28 -0.98 8.80
N TYR A 98 4.19 -0.51 9.65
CA TYR A 98 3.83 -0.16 11.02
C TYR A 98 2.72 0.90 11.09
N ARG A 99 2.85 1.96 10.29
CA ARG A 99 1.83 3.01 10.22
C ARG A 99 0.54 2.52 9.57
N SER A 100 0.63 1.68 8.54
CA SER A 100 -0.53 1.05 7.91
C SER A 100 -1.31 0.21 8.91
N ILE A 101 -0.64 -0.65 9.67
CA ILE A 101 -1.28 -1.50 10.68
C ILE A 101 -1.96 -0.64 11.75
N ARG A 102 -1.30 0.42 12.24
CA ARG A 102 -1.91 1.37 13.18
C ARG A 102 -3.15 2.04 12.61
N TYR A 103 -3.10 2.47 11.35
CA TYR A 103 -4.25 3.03 10.66
C TYR A 103 -5.40 2.03 10.58
N LEU A 104 -5.11 0.81 10.12
CA LEU A 104 -6.10 -0.25 9.99
C LEU A 104 -6.77 -0.60 11.32
N ILE A 105 -6.00 -0.67 12.41
CA ILE A 105 -6.55 -0.91 13.77
C ILE A 105 -7.47 0.23 14.18
N LYS A 106 -7.03 1.48 13.99
CA LYS A 106 -7.79 2.67 14.38
C LYS A 106 -9.09 2.80 13.60
N HIS A 107 -9.05 2.47 12.30
CA HIS A 107 -10.17 2.60 11.36
C HIS A 107 -10.89 1.27 11.07
N ARG A 108 -10.71 0.25 11.93
CA ARG A 108 -11.27 -1.11 11.70
C ARG A 108 -12.78 -1.15 11.49
N ASN A 109 -13.52 -0.16 11.95
CA ASN A 109 -14.98 -0.09 11.82
C ASN A 109 -15.43 0.67 10.56
N THR A 110 -14.51 1.24 9.77
CA THR A 110 -14.86 2.01 8.57
C THR A 110 -14.88 1.17 7.29
N PHE A 111 -14.36 -0.06 7.32
CA PHE A 111 -14.35 -0.98 6.18
C PHE A 111 -14.75 -2.40 6.59
N ASP A 112 -15.24 -3.17 5.64
CA ASP A 112 -15.69 -4.56 5.82
C ASP A 112 -14.72 -5.54 5.17
N VAL A 113 -14.11 -5.12 4.05
CA VAL A 113 -13.13 -5.89 3.27
C VAL A 113 -11.85 -5.09 3.11
N LEU A 114 -10.71 -5.74 3.28
CA LEU A 114 -9.39 -5.19 2.99
C LEU A 114 -8.85 -5.85 1.72
N TYR A 115 -8.56 -5.05 0.69
CA TYR A 115 -7.98 -5.50 -0.57
C TYR A 115 -6.54 -5.01 -0.65
N ILE A 116 -5.57 -5.91 -0.59
CA ILE A 116 -4.13 -5.60 -0.52
C ILE A 116 -3.44 -6.02 -1.82
N PHE A 117 -2.60 -5.14 -2.35
CA PHE A 117 -1.74 -5.40 -3.49
C PHE A 117 -0.35 -5.85 -3.04
N SER A 118 0.30 -6.75 -3.79
CA SER A 118 1.50 -7.47 -3.35
C SER A 118 2.80 -6.65 -3.30
N TYR A 119 2.78 -5.39 -3.72
CA TYR A 119 3.97 -4.53 -3.64
C TYR A 119 3.90 -3.53 -2.48
N PRO A 120 4.95 -3.41 -1.66
CA PRO A 120 6.22 -4.14 -1.64
C PRO A 120 6.06 -5.61 -1.19
N PRO A 121 7.10 -6.46 -1.39
CA PRO A 121 7.01 -7.90 -1.15
C PRO A 121 6.58 -8.30 0.26
N THR A 122 6.70 -7.38 1.21
CA THR A 122 6.31 -7.59 2.62
C THR A 122 4.83 -7.24 2.92
N MET A 123 4.02 -6.89 1.89
CA MET A 123 2.59 -6.58 2.10
C MET A 123 1.76 -7.79 2.56
N ASN A 124 2.22 -9.02 2.30
CA ASN A 124 1.63 -10.23 2.84
C ASN A 124 1.61 -10.23 4.38
N LEU A 125 2.61 -9.66 5.05
CA LEU A 125 2.61 -9.49 6.52
C LEU A 125 1.43 -8.63 6.98
N VAL A 126 1.15 -7.53 6.28
CA VAL A 126 0.00 -6.68 6.59
C VAL A 126 -1.31 -7.45 6.40
N ALA A 127 -1.39 -8.28 5.35
CA ALA A 127 -2.55 -9.12 5.09
C ALA A 127 -2.78 -10.14 6.22
N ILE A 128 -1.73 -10.86 6.63
CA ILE A 128 -1.79 -11.86 7.70
C ILE A 128 -2.18 -11.21 9.04
N ILE A 129 -1.53 -10.10 9.39
CA ILE A 129 -1.81 -9.36 10.63
C ILE A 129 -3.26 -8.86 10.62
N SER A 130 -3.70 -8.26 9.52
CA SER A 130 -5.07 -7.75 9.39
C SER A 130 -6.11 -8.86 9.51
N LYS A 131 -5.90 -9.99 8.85
CA LYS A 131 -6.78 -11.14 8.95
C LYS A 131 -6.86 -11.68 10.38
N LYS A 132 -5.71 -11.83 11.06
CA LYS A 132 -5.65 -12.40 12.42
C LYS A 132 -6.15 -11.45 13.50
N LEU A 133 -5.72 -10.18 13.47
CA LEU A 133 -6.04 -9.21 14.52
C LEU A 133 -7.38 -8.51 14.31
N LEU A 134 -7.70 -8.14 13.07
CA LEU A 134 -8.91 -7.37 12.77
C LEU A 134 -10.10 -8.27 12.42
N LYS A 135 -9.86 -9.55 12.14
CA LYS A 135 -10.88 -10.53 11.70
C LYS A 135 -11.68 -10.03 10.50
N LYS A 136 -11.04 -9.26 9.62
CA LYS A 136 -11.64 -8.73 8.39
C LYS A 136 -11.45 -9.68 7.22
N LYS A 137 -12.41 -9.71 6.31
CA LYS A 137 -12.23 -10.36 5.00
C LYS A 137 -11.06 -9.68 4.30
N THR A 138 -10.05 -10.45 3.92
CA THR A 138 -8.82 -9.92 3.30
C THR A 138 -8.62 -10.61 1.97
N ILE A 139 -8.46 -9.81 0.92
CA ILE A 139 -8.11 -10.24 -0.43
C ILE A 139 -6.66 -9.80 -0.65
N TYR A 140 -5.79 -10.73 -0.98
CA TYR A 140 -4.40 -10.44 -1.33
C TYR A 140 -4.21 -10.65 -2.83
N SER A 141 -3.99 -9.58 -3.57
CA SER A 141 -3.83 -9.58 -5.02
C SER A 141 -2.35 -9.66 -5.37
N VAL A 142 -1.94 -10.80 -5.89
CA VAL A 142 -0.54 -11.07 -6.26
C VAL A 142 -0.32 -10.61 -7.71
N TRP A 143 0.51 -9.57 -7.89
CA TRP A 143 0.88 -9.04 -9.19
C TRP A 143 2.32 -9.36 -9.56
N GLU A 144 3.15 -9.61 -8.55
CA GLU A 144 4.55 -9.96 -8.70
C GLU A 144 4.88 -11.15 -7.80
N LEU A 145 5.53 -12.16 -8.36
CA LEU A 145 5.98 -13.32 -7.60
C LEU A 145 7.34 -13.03 -6.96
N TYR A 146 7.32 -12.59 -5.72
CA TYR A 146 8.51 -12.52 -4.90
C TYR A 146 8.69 -13.88 -4.17
N PRO A 147 9.93 -14.38 -3.97
CA PRO A 147 11.21 -13.72 -4.21
C PRO A 147 11.83 -13.97 -5.59
N GLU A 148 11.15 -14.71 -6.47
CA GLU A 148 11.71 -15.15 -7.76
C GLU A 148 12.13 -13.96 -8.64
N ILE A 149 11.26 -12.94 -8.73
CA ILE A 149 11.55 -11.73 -9.50
C ILE A 149 12.72 -10.96 -8.89
N ALA A 150 12.74 -10.79 -7.56
CA ALA A 150 13.79 -10.05 -6.88
C ALA A 150 15.18 -10.72 -7.02
N SER A 151 15.22 -12.05 -7.05
CA SER A 151 16.48 -12.78 -7.28
C SER A 151 16.98 -12.65 -8.71
N LYS A 152 16.08 -12.66 -9.70
CA LYS A 152 16.42 -12.48 -11.12
C LYS A 152 16.89 -11.06 -11.44
N LEU A 153 16.33 -10.05 -10.78
CA LEU A 153 16.69 -8.65 -10.97
C LEU A 153 17.88 -8.21 -10.08
N SER A 154 18.52 -9.14 -9.36
CA SER A 154 19.60 -8.85 -8.39
C SER A 154 19.22 -7.79 -7.35
N GLU A 155 17.93 -7.58 -7.12
CA GLU A 155 17.44 -6.61 -6.14
C GLU A 155 17.64 -7.10 -4.69
N ILE A 156 17.70 -8.41 -4.48
CA ILE A 156 17.95 -9.03 -3.18
C ILE A 156 18.98 -10.15 -3.35
N ASN A 157 20.21 -9.89 -2.90
CA ASN A 157 21.30 -10.86 -2.93
C ASN A 157 21.43 -11.71 -1.65
N SER A 158 20.66 -11.41 -0.62
CA SER A 158 20.72 -12.13 0.66
C SER A 158 19.88 -13.40 0.64
N LYS A 159 20.55 -14.56 0.70
CA LYS A 159 19.89 -15.88 0.81
C LYS A 159 18.95 -15.99 2.03
N ILE A 160 19.25 -15.27 3.11
CA ILE A 160 18.43 -15.24 4.34
C ILE A 160 17.13 -14.52 4.06
N ILE A 161 17.16 -13.37 3.41
CA ILE A 161 15.98 -12.57 3.06
C ILE A 161 15.08 -13.35 2.09
N ILE A 162 15.67 -13.99 1.06
CA ILE A 162 14.92 -14.85 0.13
C ILE A 162 14.23 -16.00 0.85
N ARG A 163 14.90 -16.63 1.82
CA ARG A 163 14.33 -17.75 2.60
C ARG A 163 13.16 -17.27 3.50
N LEU A 164 13.28 -16.07 4.09
CA LEU A 164 12.21 -15.45 4.87
C LEU A 164 10.98 -15.14 4.01
N PHE A 165 11.17 -14.59 2.83
CA PHE A 165 10.05 -14.32 1.91
C PHE A 165 9.35 -15.60 1.47
N LYS A 166 10.10 -16.65 1.09
CA LYS A 166 9.50 -17.96 0.76
C LYS A 166 8.68 -18.56 1.91
N LYS A 167 9.11 -18.34 3.14
CA LYS A 167 8.35 -18.80 4.31
C LYS A 167 7.07 -17.98 4.52
N LEU A 168 7.06 -16.71 4.15
CA LEU A 168 5.87 -15.85 4.27
C LEU A 168 4.83 -16.12 3.18
N ASP A 169 5.26 -16.53 1.99
CA ASP A 169 4.35 -16.83 0.87
C ASP A 169 3.63 -18.19 1.03
N ASN A 170 4.09 -19.05 1.95
CA ASN A 170 3.46 -20.33 2.27
C ASN A 170 2.35 -20.23 3.34
N TYR A 171 1.93 -19.02 3.74
CA TYR A 171 0.83 -18.73 4.67
C TYR A 171 -0.39 -18.12 3.97
#